data_8e9e7be4c9ebb11af9f61bebd835b3e6
#
_entry.id   8e9e7be4c9ebb11af9f61bebd835b3e6
#
_cell.length_a   1.000
_cell.length_b   1.000
_cell.length_c   1.000
_cell.angle_alpha   90.00
_cell.angle_beta   90.00
_cell.angle_gamma   90.00
#
_symmetry.space_group_name_H-M   'P 1'
#
loop_
_entity.id
_entity.type
_entity.pdbx_description
1 polymer ?
#
loop_
_entity_poly.entity_id
_entity_poly.type
_entity_poly.pdbx_seq_one_letter_code
_entity_poly.pdbx_strand_id
1 'polypeptide(L)'
;MKPDRPGKVVTFGEVMMRLSPPGRLRLGQARALEVTFGGSEANVAAALAQWGVPVEHVTALPENDLGRACARFLRQFGVGLEHVVWGGGRLGLYFYERGAAHRPDTVLYDRAHSAFAALEPGGIPWADVFADAAWFHWSGISPAVSASAAETCREAVRAALAVGLTVSCDLNYRGRLWDWGRSPSEVMTELVSLCDVLIGNPGSLAAVFGLDAGEGAEGNRAVSGELARRFPALRLIAITRRGVRSASHHTWTATLWEPDGFYTAPVYEILPMVDRMGAGDAFTAGLIYGLRTFGEDRQRALEFAVAASSLKHSVWGDVNQVSVAEVEAVMKNHKGHEGHKG
;
A
#
# COMPACT_ATOMS: atom_id res chain seq x y z
N MET A 1 -14.22 -8.17 -13.60
CA MET A 1 -12.78 -8.38 -13.29
C MET A 1 -12.27 -9.49 -14.22
N LYS A 2 -10.96 -9.52 -14.53
CA LYS A 2 -10.39 -10.69 -15.20
C LYS A 2 -10.70 -11.91 -14.33
N PRO A 3 -10.97 -13.12 -14.91
CA PRO A 3 -11.25 -14.30 -14.09
C PRO A 3 -10.10 -14.52 -13.09
N ASP A 4 -10.45 -14.92 -11.86
CA ASP A 4 -9.45 -15.20 -10.83
C ASP A 4 -8.56 -16.34 -11.32
N ARG A 5 -7.32 -16.00 -11.60
CA ARG A 5 -6.32 -16.91 -12.13
C ARG A 5 -5.50 -17.42 -10.94
N PRO A 6 -5.31 -18.73 -10.78
CA PRO A 6 -4.37 -19.21 -9.78
C PRO A 6 -2.98 -18.67 -10.10
N GLY A 7 -2.24 -18.26 -9.08
CA GLY A 7 -0.90 -17.72 -9.23
C GLY A 7 -0.51 -16.78 -8.10
N LYS A 8 0.77 -16.41 -8.08
CA LYS A 8 1.29 -15.50 -7.06
C LYS A 8 0.85 -14.06 -7.31
N VAL A 9 0.89 -13.26 -6.25
CA VAL A 9 0.86 -11.80 -6.31
C VAL A 9 2.30 -11.31 -6.44
N VAL A 10 2.57 -10.45 -7.39
CA VAL A 10 3.86 -9.76 -7.51
C VAL A 10 3.68 -8.31 -7.06
N THR A 11 4.57 -7.83 -6.20
CA THR A 11 4.63 -6.43 -5.79
C THR A 11 5.95 -5.81 -6.18
N PHE A 12 5.97 -4.52 -6.52
CA PHE A 12 7.18 -3.80 -6.95
C PHE A 12 7.32 -2.48 -6.22
N GLY A 13 8.38 -2.29 -5.45
CA GLY A 13 8.63 -1.05 -4.73
C GLY A 13 9.88 -1.06 -3.86
N GLU A 14 10.21 0.10 -3.30
CA GLU A 14 11.36 0.27 -2.43
C GLU A 14 11.09 -0.22 -1.01
N VAL A 15 12.06 -0.92 -0.43
CA VAL A 15 12.11 -1.22 1.00
C VAL A 15 13.16 -0.35 1.67
N MET A 16 12.78 0.30 2.76
CA MET A 16 13.66 1.17 3.54
C MET A 16 13.85 0.64 4.96
N MET A 17 14.97 0.99 5.57
CA MET A 17 15.16 0.80 7.00
C MET A 17 14.49 1.94 7.77
N ARG A 18 13.57 1.60 8.65
CA ARG A 18 12.93 2.53 9.58
C ARG A 18 13.74 2.64 10.87
N LEU A 19 13.99 3.87 11.28
CA LEU A 19 14.66 4.23 12.51
C LEU A 19 13.70 5.05 13.38
N SER A 20 13.33 4.54 14.56
CA SER A 20 12.37 5.20 15.45
C SER A 20 12.92 5.37 16.85
N PRO A 21 12.79 6.55 17.48
CA PRO A 21 13.03 6.67 18.91
C PRO A 21 12.12 5.71 19.71
N PRO A 22 12.62 5.13 20.82
CA PRO A 22 11.80 4.31 21.69
C PRO A 22 10.57 5.07 22.22
N GLY A 23 9.45 4.39 22.30
CA GLY A 23 8.22 4.95 22.82
C GLY A 23 7.74 6.19 22.06
N ARG A 24 7.67 7.34 22.73
CA ARG A 24 7.24 8.63 22.17
C ARG A 24 8.30 9.72 22.33
N LEU A 25 9.57 9.33 22.51
CA LEU A 25 10.68 10.27 22.55
C LEU A 25 10.80 11.02 21.22
N ARG A 26 11.30 12.23 21.27
CA ARG A 26 11.73 12.97 20.08
C ARG A 26 13.09 12.47 19.61
N LEU A 27 13.38 12.62 18.34
CA LEU A 27 14.69 12.29 17.76
C LEU A 27 15.84 12.96 18.54
N GLY A 28 15.69 14.22 18.93
CA GLY A 28 16.70 14.94 19.73
C GLY A 28 16.86 14.46 21.18
N GLN A 29 15.94 13.62 21.69
CA GLN A 29 16.01 13.02 23.02
C GLN A 29 16.56 11.58 23.00
N ALA A 30 16.52 10.94 21.82
CA ALA A 30 16.87 9.53 21.70
C ALA A 30 18.37 9.29 21.90
N ARG A 31 18.70 8.22 22.65
CA ARG A 31 20.05 7.69 22.81
C ARG A 31 20.27 6.40 22.03
N ALA A 32 19.17 5.81 21.55
CA ALA A 32 19.11 4.63 20.68
C ALA A 32 17.95 4.78 19.72
N LEU A 33 18.00 4.06 18.61
CA LEU A 33 16.89 3.97 17.65
C LEU A 33 16.51 2.50 17.48
N GLU A 34 15.21 2.23 17.52
CA GLU A 34 14.63 0.94 17.15
C GLU A 34 14.69 0.80 15.64
N VAL A 35 15.15 -0.36 15.17
CA VAL A 35 15.32 -0.67 13.75
C VAL A 35 14.23 -1.63 13.29
N THR A 36 13.55 -1.30 12.20
CA THR A 36 12.70 -2.22 11.43
C THR A 36 12.80 -1.88 9.95
N PHE A 37 12.06 -2.59 9.11
CA PHE A 37 12.03 -2.33 7.68
C PHE A 37 10.59 -2.16 7.21
N GLY A 38 10.39 -1.37 6.17
CA GLY A 38 9.08 -1.14 5.58
C GLY A 38 9.18 -0.47 4.21
N GLY A 39 8.15 -0.66 3.45
CA GLY A 39 7.92 -0.07 2.13
C GLY A 39 6.50 -0.40 1.74
N SER A 40 5.80 0.48 1.07
CA SER A 40 4.36 0.31 0.82
C SER A 40 4.06 -1.07 0.24
N GLU A 41 4.68 -1.42 -0.87
CA GLU A 41 4.43 -2.66 -1.59
C GLU A 41 5.00 -3.88 -0.86
N ALA A 42 6.10 -3.70 -0.12
CA ALA A 42 6.68 -4.75 0.73
C ALA A 42 5.79 -5.06 1.94
N ASN A 43 5.14 -4.04 2.52
CA ASN A 43 4.16 -4.22 3.59
C ASN A 43 2.93 -4.99 3.10
N VAL A 44 2.46 -4.68 1.87
CA VAL A 44 1.40 -5.44 1.19
C VAL A 44 1.82 -6.89 0.99
N ALA A 45 3.03 -7.12 0.47
CA ALA A 45 3.58 -8.47 0.27
C ALA A 45 3.65 -9.27 1.56
N ALA A 46 4.19 -8.66 2.63
CA ALA A 46 4.33 -9.33 3.93
C ALA A 46 2.97 -9.68 4.56
N ALA A 47 1.97 -8.83 4.44
CA ALA A 47 0.62 -9.12 4.94
C ALA A 47 -0.02 -10.28 4.16
N LEU A 48 0.03 -10.24 2.82
CA LEU A 48 -0.52 -11.30 1.96
C LEU A 48 0.15 -12.64 2.20
N ALA A 49 1.49 -12.67 2.32
CA ALA A 49 2.24 -13.90 2.58
C ALA A 49 1.82 -14.55 3.90
N GLN A 50 1.67 -13.77 4.97
CA GLN A 50 1.19 -14.25 6.28
C GLN A 50 -0.25 -14.80 6.21
N TRP A 51 -1.06 -14.35 5.24
CA TRP A 51 -2.41 -14.87 5.01
C TRP A 51 -2.46 -16.05 4.03
N GLY A 52 -1.28 -16.62 3.69
CA GLY A 52 -1.16 -17.82 2.86
C GLY A 52 -1.27 -17.56 1.37
N VAL A 53 -1.21 -16.32 0.92
CA VAL A 53 -1.15 -15.96 -0.51
C VAL A 53 0.30 -16.09 -0.98
N PRO A 54 0.60 -16.85 -2.04
CA PRO A 54 1.92 -16.84 -2.65
C PRO A 54 2.27 -15.43 -3.14
N VAL A 55 3.39 -14.90 -2.68
CA VAL A 55 3.81 -13.52 -3.00
C VAL A 55 5.28 -13.46 -3.35
N GLU A 56 5.61 -12.64 -4.32
CA GLU A 56 6.97 -12.21 -4.61
C GLU A 56 7.06 -10.68 -4.57
N HIS A 57 8.10 -10.17 -3.91
CA HIS A 57 8.40 -8.74 -3.89
C HIS A 57 9.65 -8.43 -4.70
N VAL A 58 9.49 -7.66 -5.77
CA VAL A 58 10.57 -7.19 -6.65
C VAL A 58 11.04 -5.83 -6.17
N THR A 59 12.34 -5.72 -5.87
CA THR A 59 12.97 -4.51 -5.35
C THR A 59 14.45 -4.48 -5.69
N ALA A 60 15.15 -3.40 -5.35
CA ALA A 60 16.60 -3.36 -5.38
C ALA A 60 17.16 -3.13 -3.97
N LEU A 61 18.18 -3.92 -3.60
CA LEU A 61 18.84 -3.88 -2.30
C LEU A 61 20.37 -3.76 -2.49
N PRO A 62 21.05 -2.99 -1.62
CA PRO A 62 22.51 -2.93 -1.66
C PRO A 62 23.14 -4.28 -1.28
N GLU A 63 24.24 -4.63 -1.95
CA GLU A 63 24.99 -5.87 -1.69
C GLU A 63 25.88 -5.74 -0.44
N ASN A 64 25.26 -5.53 0.71
CA ASN A 64 25.92 -5.41 2.01
C ASN A 64 25.06 -6.00 3.14
N ASP A 65 25.51 -5.88 4.39
CA ASP A 65 24.83 -6.46 5.55
C ASP A 65 23.43 -5.85 5.80
N LEU A 66 23.23 -4.57 5.47
CA LEU A 66 21.91 -3.93 5.62
C LEU A 66 20.91 -4.47 4.59
N GLY A 67 21.31 -4.62 3.33
CA GLY A 67 20.47 -5.24 2.30
C GLY A 67 20.14 -6.69 2.64
N ARG A 68 21.13 -7.46 3.12
CA ARG A 68 20.91 -8.84 3.60
C ARG A 68 19.97 -8.91 4.82
N ALA A 69 20.08 -7.95 5.76
CA ALA A 69 19.18 -7.86 6.90
C ALA A 69 17.75 -7.52 6.45
N CYS A 70 17.59 -6.61 5.51
CA CYS A 70 16.30 -6.27 4.89
C CYS A 70 15.65 -7.50 4.22
N ALA A 71 16.40 -8.24 3.40
CA ALA A 71 15.91 -9.46 2.76
C ALA A 71 15.50 -10.54 3.78
N ARG A 72 16.28 -10.73 4.86
CA ARG A 72 15.90 -11.66 5.95
C ARG A 72 14.62 -11.22 6.64
N PHE A 73 14.44 -9.91 6.87
CA PHE A 73 13.23 -9.37 7.46
C PHE A 73 11.98 -9.68 6.62
N LEU A 74 12.04 -9.56 5.31
CA LEU A 74 10.90 -9.90 4.45
C LEU A 74 10.65 -11.42 4.39
N ARG A 75 11.72 -12.22 4.29
CA ARG A 75 11.60 -13.68 4.25
C ARG A 75 10.98 -14.29 5.51
N GLN A 76 11.14 -13.67 6.69
CA GLN A 76 10.49 -14.18 7.92
C GLN A 76 8.96 -14.20 7.84
N PHE A 77 8.36 -13.36 6.96
CA PHE A 77 6.92 -13.33 6.70
C PHE A 77 6.50 -14.25 5.56
N GLY A 78 7.44 -14.94 4.90
CA GLY A 78 7.16 -15.81 3.77
C GLY A 78 7.16 -15.12 2.40
N VAL A 79 7.68 -13.89 2.31
CA VAL A 79 7.80 -13.16 1.03
C VAL A 79 8.90 -13.77 0.17
N GLY A 80 8.56 -14.15 -1.08
CA GLY A 80 9.52 -14.52 -2.13
C GLY A 80 10.35 -13.30 -2.57
N LEU A 81 11.63 -13.52 -2.81
CA LEU A 81 12.61 -12.48 -3.19
C LEU A 81 13.56 -13.00 -4.29
N GLU A 82 13.02 -13.78 -5.22
CA GLU A 82 13.81 -14.45 -6.27
C GLU A 82 14.40 -13.44 -7.26
N HIS A 83 13.67 -12.34 -7.52
CA HIS A 83 14.07 -11.31 -8.49
C HIS A 83 14.49 -9.99 -7.82
N VAL A 84 15.12 -10.06 -6.66
CA VAL A 84 15.78 -8.88 -6.07
C VAL A 84 16.99 -8.49 -6.90
N VAL A 85 17.06 -7.22 -7.31
CA VAL A 85 18.24 -6.64 -7.94
C VAL A 85 19.24 -6.27 -6.84
N TRP A 86 20.37 -6.98 -6.81
CA TRP A 86 21.43 -6.72 -5.85
C TRP A 86 22.48 -5.77 -6.42
N GLY A 87 22.85 -4.76 -5.67
CA GLY A 87 23.85 -3.76 -6.06
C GLY A 87 23.31 -2.34 -5.92
N GLY A 88 24.01 -1.40 -6.49
CA GLY A 88 23.57 -0.01 -6.61
C GLY A 88 23.40 0.74 -5.27
N GLY A 89 24.29 1.63 -4.91
CA GLY A 89 24.08 2.61 -3.85
C GLY A 89 23.91 2.05 -2.42
N ARG A 90 22.90 2.53 -1.73
CA ARG A 90 22.64 2.33 -0.30
C ARG A 90 21.18 1.87 -0.07
N LEU A 91 20.91 1.34 1.11
CA LEU A 91 19.53 1.15 1.55
C LEU A 91 18.91 2.51 1.89
N GLY A 92 17.71 2.77 1.39
CA GLY A 92 16.94 3.95 1.78
C GLY A 92 16.60 3.89 3.27
N LEU A 93 16.56 5.05 3.92
CA LEU A 93 16.22 5.20 5.34
C LEU A 93 15.03 6.12 5.51
N TYR A 94 14.31 5.94 6.61
CA TYR A 94 13.45 6.98 7.14
C TYR A 94 13.42 6.96 8.66
N PHE A 95 13.29 8.15 9.23
CA PHE A 95 13.15 8.34 10.65
C PHE A 95 11.69 8.62 10.97
N TYR A 96 11.16 7.93 11.95
CA TYR A 96 9.76 8.08 12.36
C TYR A 96 9.65 8.43 13.84
N GLU A 97 9.23 9.66 14.11
CA GLU A 97 8.93 10.15 15.46
C GLU A 97 7.43 10.08 15.69
N ARG A 98 7.00 9.25 16.66
CA ARG A 98 5.58 9.11 16.99
C ARG A 98 5.03 10.34 17.66
N GLY A 99 3.85 10.72 17.23
CA GLY A 99 3.08 11.78 17.85
C GLY A 99 2.54 11.42 19.24
N ALA A 100 2.06 12.43 19.95
CA ALA A 100 1.38 12.29 21.23
C ALA A 100 0.42 13.47 21.44
N ALA A 101 -0.80 13.22 21.87
CA ALA A 101 -1.83 14.23 22.10
C ALA A 101 -2.01 15.14 20.87
N HIS A 102 -1.59 16.40 20.94
CA HIS A 102 -1.67 17.38 19.85
C HIS A 102 -0.41 17.41 18.97
N ARG A 103 0.66 16.75 19.37
CA ARG A 103 1.88 16.67 18.58
C ARG A 103 1.73 15.60 17.50
N PRO A 104 1.75 15.98 16.20
CA PRO A 104 1.64 15.01 15.12
C PRO A 104 2.89 14.14 15.02
N ASP A 105 2.75 13.01 14.29
CA ASP A 105 3.89 12.20 13.86
C ASP A 105 4.77 13.01 12.91
N THR A 106 6.06 12.70 12.93
CA THR A 106 7.04 13.27 12.00
C THR A 106 7.75 12.15 11.26
N VAL A 107 7.82 12.28 9.93
CA VAL A 107 8.59 11.37 9.06
C VAL A 107 9.65 12.19 8.34
N LEU A 108 10.91 11.77 8.48
CA LEU A 108 12.05 12.33 7.76
C LEU A 108 12.61 11.23 6.85
N TYR A 109 12.60 11.45 5.54
CA TYR A 109 13.16 10.53 4.57
C TYR A 109 14.61 10.86 4.25
N ASP A 110 15.43 9.83 4.19
CA ASP A 110 16.80 9.85 3.69
C ASP A 110 16.97 8.68 2.70
N ARG A 111 16.49 8.88 1.47
CA ARG A 111 16.40 7.83 0.44
C ARG A 111 17.02 8.20 -0.91
N ALA A 112 17.59 9.39 -1.03
CA ALA A 112 18.31 9.77 -2.24
C ALA A 112 19.45 8.78 -2.54
N HIS A 113 19.63 8.45 -3.81
CA HIS A 113 20.67 7.51 -4.27
C HIS A 113 20.56 6.10 -3.63
N SER A 114 19.36 5.69 -3.21
CA SER A 114 19.14 4.31 -2.79
C SER A 114 19.30 3.33 -3.96
N ALA A 115 19.55 2.05 -3.64
CA ALA A 115 19.62 1.01 -4.66
C ALA A 115 18.37 0.99 -5.56
N PHE A 116 17.19 1.20 -4.98
CA PHE A 116 15.93 1.29 -5.73
C PHE A 116 15.87 2.55 -6.62
N ALA A 117 16.32 3.70 -6.12
CA ALA A 117 16.36 4.94 -6.90
C ALA A 117 17.34 4.85 -8.09
N ALA A 118 18.32 3.95 -8.01
CA ALA A 118 19.33 3.71 -9.03
C ALA A 118 18.99 2.51 -9.96
N LEU A 119 17.78 1.94 -9.85
CA LEU A 119 17.32 0.91 -10.79
C LEU A 119 17.38 1.44 -12.24
N GLU A 120 17.90 0.61 -13.12
CA GLU A 120 17.93 0.93 -14.55
C GLU A 120 16.83 0.16 -15.29
N PRO A 121 16.10 0.81 -16.23
CA PRO A 121 15.17 0.14 -17.11
C PRO A 121 15.83 -1.03 -17.85
N GLY A 122 15.08 -2.09 -18.11
CA GLY A 122 15.58 -3.31 -18.76
C GLY A 122 16.39 -4.23 -17.83
N GLY A 123 16.65 -3.84 -16.58
CA GLY A 123 17.43 -4.63 -15.62
C GLY A 123 16.63 -5.77 -14.94
N ILE A 124 15.30 -5.80 -15.06
CA ILE A 124 14.44 -6.80 -14.42
C ILE A 124 13.80 -7.69 -15.52
N PRO A 125 13.96 -9.02 -15.41
CA PRO A 125 13.37 -9.97 -16.39
C PRO A 125 11.87 -10.17 -16.14
N TRP A 126 11.04 -9.17 -16.47
CA TRP A 126 9.60 -9.16 -16.17
C TRP A 126 8.85 -10.38 -16.71
N ALA A 127 9.29 -10.99 -17.81
CA ALA A 127 8.69 -12.20 -18.33
C ALA A 127 8.82 -13.38 -17.34
N ASP A 128 9.98 -13.52 -16.70
CA ASP A 128 10.23 -14.58 -15.71
C ASP A 128 9.52 -14.24 -14.38
N VAL A 129 9.56 -12.97 -13.96
CA VAL A 129 8.85 -12.47 -12.76
C VAL A 129 7.36 -12.81 -12.83
N PHE A 130 6.74 -12.66 -14.00
CA PHE A 130 5.30 -12.82 -14.19
C PHE A 130 4.86 -14.20 -14.70
N ALA A 131 5.78 -15.15 -14.89
CA ALA A 131 5.48 -16.45 -15.51
C ALA A 131 4.33 -17.21 -14.84
N ASP A 132 4.27 -17.20 -13.50
CA ASP A 132 3.26 -17.85 -12.67
C ASP A 132 2.43 -16.86 -11.82
N ALA A 133 2.41 -15.57 -12.22
CA ALA A 133 1.67 -14.55 -11.52
C ALA A 133 0.21 -14.46 -11.98
N ALA A 134 -0.65 -13.96 -11.08
CA ALA A 134 -2.04 -13.63 -11.35
C ALA A 134 -2.34 -12.14 -11.13
N TRP A 135 -1.55 -11.49 -10.29
CA TRP A 135 -1.77 -10.11 -9.86
C TRP A 135 -0.45 -9.36 -9.76
N PHE A 136 -0.44 -8.13 -10.24
CA PHE A 136 0.66 -7.19 -10.07
C PHE A 136 0.20 -5.96 -9.28
N HIS A 137 0.91 -5.61 -8.21
CA HIS A 137 0.63 -4.43 -7.40
C HIS A 137 1.84 -3.50 -7.31
N TRP A 138 1.59 -2.21 -7.47
CA TRP A 138 2.54 -1.13 -7.32
C TRP A 138 1.89 0.10 -6.66
N SER A 139 2.68 1.07 -6.19
CA SER A 139 2.15 2.32 -5.67
C SER A 139 2.77 3.54 -6.35
N GLY A 140 2.12 4.69 -6.19
CA GLY A 140 2.62 5.97 -6.69
C GLY A 140 3.92 6.44 -6.03
N ILE A 141 4.44 5.70 -5.04
CA ILE A 141 5.77 5.94 -4.49
C ILE A 141 6.84 5.49 -5.49
N SER A 142 6.70 4.31 -6.08
CA SER A 142 7.73 3.73 -6.95
C SER A 142 8.11 4.65 -8.10
N PRO A 143 7.19 5.21 -8.91
CA PRO A 143 7.54 6.17 -9.96
C PRO A 143 7.93 7.56 -9.44
N ALA A 144 7.65 7.88 -8.16
CA ALA A 144 8.02 9.17 -7.58
C ALA A 144 9.48 9.26 -7.16
N VAL A 145 10.17 8.12 -6.99
CA VAL A 145 11.54 8.08 -6.42
C VAL A 145 12.60 8.63 -7.38
N SER A 146 12.49 8.29 -8.66
CA SER A 146 13.43 8.77 -9.71
C SER A 146 12.84 8.57 -11.10
N ALA A 147 13.42 9.21 -12.11
CA ALA A 147 13.04 9.03 -13.50
C ALA A 147 13.24 7.58 -13.97
N SER A 148 14.34 6.94 -13.56
CA SER A 148 14.61 5.54 -13.92
C SER A 148 13.67 4.57 -13.21
N ALA A 149 13.35 4.79 -11.94
CA ALA A 149 12.33 3.99 -11.23
C ALA A 149 10.93 4.15 -11.86
N ALA A 150 10.58 5.35 -12.35
CA ALA A 150 9.34 5.56 -13.07
C ALA A 150 9.29 4.78 -14.41
N GLU A 151 10.40 4.73 -15.14
CA GLU A 151 10.48 3.95 -16.39
C GLU A 151 10.43 2.45 -16.10
N THR A 152 11.15 1.96 -15.09
CA THR A 152 11.10 0.56 -14.64
C THR A 152 9.67 0.17 -14.20
N CYS A 153 8.96 1.07 -13.51
CA CYS A 153 7.56 0.85 -13.15
C CYS A 153 6.66 0.75 -14.39
N ARG A 154 6.89 1.59 -15.39
CA ARG A 154 6.17 1.55 -16.68
C ARG A 154 6.40 0.23 -17.41
N GLU A 155 7.64 -0.24 -17.47
CA GLU A 155 7.98 -1.56 -18.02
C GLU A 155 7.21 -2.68 -17.31
N ALA A 156 7.22 -2.67 -15.96
CA ALA A 156 6.50 -3.65 -15.16
C ALA A 156 5.00 -3.67 -15.45
N VAL A 157 4.35 -2.50 -15.47
CA VAL A 157 2.92 -2.38 -15.76
C VAL A 157 2.58 -2.91 -17.15
N ARG A 158 3.36 -2.53 -18.17
CA ARG A 158 3.16 -3.00 -19.55
C ARG A 158 3.38 -4.49 -19.69
N ALA A 159 4.42 -5.04 -19.06
CA ALA A 159 4.70 -6.47 -19.07
C ALA A 159 3.59 -7.27 -18.35
N ALA A 160 3.09 -6.79 -17.21
CA ALA A 160 1.97 -7.41 -16.50
C ALA A 160 0.70 -7.45 -17.35
N LEU A 161 0.38 -6.37 -18.06
CA LEU A 161 -0.75 -6.31 -18.99
C LEU A 161 -0.59 -7.27 -20.17
N ALA A 162 0.61 -7.35 -20.73
CA ALA A 162 0.90 -8.21 -21.89
C ALA A 162 0.63 -9.69 -21.60
N VAL A 163 0.82 -10.15 -20.34
CA VAL A 163 0.53 -11.50 -19.89
C VAL A 163 -0.85 -11.63 -19.21
N GLY A 164 -1.65 -10.58 -19.22
CA GLY A 164 -3.04 -10.59 -18.77
C GLY A 164 -3.24 -10.59 -17.25
N LEU A 165 -2.27 -10.10 -16.47
CA LEU A 165 -2.43 -9.97 -15.01
C LEU A 165 -3.49 -8.92 -14.65
N THR A 166 -4.09 -9.06 -13.46
CA THR A 166 -4.79 -7.95 -12.83
C THR A 166 -3.75 -6.97 -12.28
N VAL A 167 -3.85 -5.71 -12.67
CA VAL A 167 -2.92 -4.65 -12.24
C VAL A 167 -3.60 -3.71 -11.26
N SER A 168 -3.04 -3.55 -10.07
CA SER A 168 -3.53 -2.61 -9.05
C SER A 168 -2.50 -1.55 -8.68
N CYS A 169 -2.99 -0.34 -8.41
CA CYS A 169 -2.20 0.78 -7.96
C CYS A 169 -2.80 1.41 -6.70
N ASP A 170 -1.96 1.67 -5.68
CA ASP A 170 -2.27 2.63 -4.63
C ASP A 170 -1.63 3.98 -4.99
N LEU A 171 -2.42 5.05 -5.09
CA LEU A 171 -1.91 6.39 -5.41
C LEU A 171 -0.84 6.86 -4.43
N ASN A 172 -0.97 6.54 -3.19
CA ASN A 172 0.02 6.72 -2.10
C ASN A 172 0.90 7.98 -2.23
N TYR A 173 0.26 9.11 -2.58
CA TYR A 173 0.94 10.35 -2.97
C TYR A 173 1.89 10.86 -1.89
N ARG A 174 3.12 11.20 -2.30
CA ARG A 174 4.17 11.78 -1.48
C ARG A 174 4.81 12.97 -2.20
N GLY A 175 4.26 14.16 -2.06
CA GLY A 175 4.64 15.32 -2.85
C GLY A 175 6.15 15.64 -2.84
N ARG A 176 6.85 15.37 -1.74
CA ARG A 176 8.29 15.63 -1.62
C ARG A 176 9.20 14.69 -2.43
N LEU A 177 8.65 13.61 -3.03
CA LEU A 177 9.42 12.68 -3.85
C LEU A 177 9.44 13.09 -5.33
N TRP A 178 8.48 13.90 -5.77
CA TRP A 178 8.34 14.32 -7.17
C TRP A 178 9.24 15.53 -7.48
N ASP A 179 10.56 15.32 -7.48
CA ASP A 179 11.58 16.36 -7.65
C ASP A 179 12.52 16.12 -8.88
N TRP A 180 12.24 15.08 -9.67
CA TRP A 180 13.06 14.65 -10.81
C TRP A 180 12.59 15.19 -12.19
N GLY A 181 11.77 16.23 -12.20
CA GLY A 181 11.47 17.01 -13.41
C GLY A 181 10.15 16.68 -14.12
N ARG A 182 9.34 15.72 -13.62
CA ARG A 182 7.97 15.49 -14.11
C ARG A 182 6.94 15.60 -13.00
N SER A 183 5.74 16.09 -13.34
CA SER A 183 4.67 16.22 -12.37
C SER A 183 4.02 14.86 -12.03
N PRO A 184 3.49 14.69 -10.79
CA PRO A 184 2.71 13.52 -10.43
C PRO A 184 1.56 13.23 -11.40
N SER A 185 0.86 14.28 -11.83
CA SER A 185 -0.29 14.16 -12.72
C SER A 185 0.07 13.58 -14.07
N GLU A 186 1.19 13.99 -14.68
CA GLU A 186 1.63 13.46 -15.97
C GLU A 186 1.93 11.97 -15.90
N VAL A 187 2.78 11.57 -14.94
CA VAL A 187 3.24 10.17 -14.82
C VAL A 187 2.11 9.26 -14.38
N MET A 188 1.36 9.67 -13.34
CA MET A 188 0.30 8.83 -12.78
C MET A 188 -0.91 8.72 -13.71
N THR A 189 -1.23 9.74 -14.51
CA THR A 189 -2.32 9.63 -15.51
C THR A 189 -2.00 8.54 -16.53
N GLU A 190 -0.78 8.47 -17.02
CA GLU A 190 -0.35 7.42 -17.94
C GLU A 190 -0.45 6.03 -17.27
N LEU A 191 0.18 5.86 -16.10
CA LEU A 191 0.30 4.56 -15.46
C LEU A 191 -1.07 4.03 -14.92
N VAL A 192 -1.90 4.91 -14.37
CA VAL A 192 -3.24 4.54 -13.86
C VAL A 192 -4.19 4.17 -14.99
N SER A 193 -4.03 4.75 -16.19
CA SER A 193 -4.83 4.37 -17.36
C SER A 193 -4.65 2.91 -17.77
N LEU A 194 -3.61 2.25 -17.27
CA LEU A 194 -3.27 0.85 -17.52
C LEU A 194 -3.67 -0.08 -16.36
N CYS A 195 -4.32 0.43 -15.31
CA CYS A 195 -4.69 -0.37 -14.13
C CYS A 195 -6.13 -0.88 -14.19
N ASP A 196 -6.36 -2.05 -13.59
CA ASP A 196 -7.70 -2.60 -13.35
C ASP A 196 -8.29 -2.10 -12.01
N VAL A 197 -7.44 -1.88 -10.99
CA VAL A 197 -7.84 -1.51 -9.62
C VAL A 197 -7.05 -0.28 -9.16
N LEU A 198 -7.78 0.74 -8.74
CA LEU A 198 -7.22 1.96 -8.16
C LEU A 198 -7.55 2.04 -6.67
N ILE A 199 -6.55 2.29 -5.85
CA ILE A 199 -6.71 2.55 -4.42
C ILE A 199 -6.20 3.97 -4.14
N GLY A 200 -6.90 4.70 -3.29
CA GLY A 200 -6.48 6.04 -2.93
C GLY A 200 -7.25 6.60 -1.74
N ASN A 201 -7.04 7.89 -1.50
CA ASN A 201 -7.76 8.68 -0.52
C ASN A 201 -8.03 10.08 -1.08
N PRO A 202 -8.96 10.86 -0.50
CA PRO A 202 -9.32 12.19 -1.02
C PRO A 202 -8.12 13.10 -1.28
N GLY A 203 -7.15 13.11 -0.37
CA GLY A 203 -5.95 13.94 -0.52
C GLY A 203 -5.07 13.54 -1.70
N SER A 204 -4.91 12.24 -1.94
CA SER A 204 -4.14 11.76 -3.10
C SER A 204 -4.86 12.01 -4.42
N LEU A 205 -6.19 11.88 -4.46
CA LEU A 205 -6.99 12.19 -5.65
C LEU A 205 -6.92 13.67 -6.03
N ALA A 206 -7.03 14.55 -5.05
CA ALA A 206 -6.89 15.99 -5.25
C ALA A 206 -5.47 16.34 -5.74
N ALA A 207 -4.43 15.81 -5.10
CA ALA A 207 -3.05 16.15 -5.41
C ALA A 207 -2.58 15.63 -6.78
N VAL A 208 -3.02 14.42 -7.17
CA VAL A 208 -2.57 13.77 -8.42
C VAL A 208 -3.44 14.16 -9.61
N PHE A 209 -4.76 14.19 -9.42
CA PHE A 209 -5.72 14.35 -10.52
C PHE A 209 -6.52 15.65 -10.49
N GLY A 210 -6.39 16.45 -9.41
CA GLY A 210 -7.18 17.66 -9.21
C GLY A 210 -8.66 17.37 -8.87
N LEU A 211 -8.97 16.14 -8.41
CA LEU A 211 -10.33 15.70 -8.15
C LEU A 211 -10.69 15.86 -6.69
N ASP A 212 -11.75 16.60 -6.39
CA ASP A 212 -12.32 16.70 -5.06
C ASP A 212 -13.26 15.52 -4.80
N ALA A 213 -12.95 14.73 -3.79
CA ALA A 213 -13.78 13.61 -3.37
C ALA A 213 -14.97 14.02 -2.48
N GLY A 214 -15.19 15.31 -2.22
CA GLY A 214 -16.26 15.79 -1.36
C GLY A 214 -16.28 15.13 0.02
N GLU A 215 -17.43 15.05 0.66
CA GLU A 215 -17.58 14.44 1.98
C GLU A 215 -18.29 13.07 1.93
N GLY A 216 -17.92 12.20 2.87
CA GLY A 216 -18.58 10.92 3.10
C GLY A 216 -18.54 9.96 1.90
N ALA A 217 -19.47 9.02 1.92
CA ALA A 217 -19.59 7.96 0.89
C ALA A 217 -20.09 8.52 -0.45
N GLU A 218 -21.01 9.49 -0.42
CA GLU A 218 -21.57 10.07 -1.64
C GLU A 218 -20.52 10.87 -2.43
N GLY A 219 -19.65 11.61 -1.74
CA GLY A 219 -18.51 12.26 -2.38
C GLY A 219 -17.56 11.24 -3.02
N ASN A 220 -17.27 10.13 -2.33
CA ASN A 220 -16.49 9.04 -2.91
C ASN A 220 -17.18 8.41 -4.13
N ARG A 221 -18.50 8.22 -4.10
CA ARG A 221 -19.28 7.69 -5.24
C ARG A 221 -19.13 8.59 -6.46
N ALA A 222 -19.32 9.90 -6.28
CA ALA A 222 -19.23 10.88 -7.35
C ALA A 222 -17.84 10.90 -8.01
N VAL A 223 -16.78 10.99 -7.20
CA VAL A 223 -15.41 11.02 -7.72
C VAL A 223 -14.99 9.69 -8.35
N SER A 224 -15.49 8.55 -7.85
CA SER A 224 -15.23 7.25 -8.49
C SER A 224 -15.84 7.17 -9.88
N GLY A 225 -17.07 7.69 -10.07
CA GLY A 225 -17.69 7.78 -11.40
C GLY A 225 -16.91 8.69 -12.36
N GLU A 226 -16.29 9.76 -11.86
CA GLU A 226 -15.43 10.63 -12.66
C GLU A 226 -14.11 9.93 -13.03
N LEU A 227 -13.47 9.25 -12.09
CA LEU A 227 -12.27 8.44 -12.33
C LEU A 227 -12.53 7.35 -13.37
N ALA A 228 -13.65 6.63 -13.29
CA ALA A 228 -14.03 5.59 -14.23
C ALA A 228 -14.23 6.13 -15.65
N ARG A 229 -14.81 7.34 -15.79
CA ARG A 229 -14.94 8.03 -17.09
C ARG A 229 -13.56 8.45 -17.63
N ARG A 230 -12.68 8.94 -16.77
CA ARG A 230 -11.31 9.36 -17.14
C ARG A 230 -10.39 8.19 -17.47
N PHE A 231 -10.57 7.05 -16.77
CA PHE A 231 -9.76 5.84 -16.89
C PHE A 231 -10.64 4.62 -17.15
N PRO A 232 -11.08 4.38 -18.40
CA PRO A 232 -12.06 3.33 -18.71
C PRO A 232 -11.57 1.88 -18.46
N ALA A 233 -10.27 1.68 -18.26
CA ALA A 233 -9.71 0.37 -17.89
C ALA A 233 -10.01 0.01 -16.42
N LEU A 234 -10.24 1.00 -15.56
CA LEU A 234 -10.53 0.77 -14.15
C LEU A 234 -11.85 0.00 -13.97
N ARG A 235 -11.76 -1.10 -13.25
CA ARG A 235 -12.88 -1.97 -12.89
C ARG A 235 -13.30 -1.79 -11.44
N LEU A 236 -12.35 -1.47 -10.57
CA LEU A 236 -12.56 -1.26 -9.15
C LEU A 236 -11.82 0.00 -8.69
N ILE A 237 -12.51 0.80 -7.88
CA ILE A 237 -11.93 2.01 -7.28
C ILE A 237 -12.24 1.97 -5.79
N ALA A 238 -11.21 1.87 -4.95
CA ALA A 238 -11.33 1.87 -3.50
C ALA A 238 -10.82 3.21 -2.93
N ILE A 239 -11.64 3.87 -2.12
CA ILE A 239 -11.29 5.15 -1.50
C ILE A 239 -11.38 5.02 0.01
N THR A 240 -10.22 5.11 0.68
CA THR A 240 -10.13 5.10 2.14
C THR A 240 -10.38 6.49 2.70
N ARG A 241 -11.02 6.55 3.87
CA ARG A 241 -11.20 7.80 4.63
C ARG A 241 -10.73 7.64 6.07
N ARG A 242 -9.94 8.61 6.50
CA ARG A 242 -9.44 8.70 7.88
C ARG A 242 -9.93 10.00 8.49
N GLY A 243 -10.67 9.90 9.59
CA GLY A 243 -10.92 11.03 10.48
C GLY A 243 -9.82 11.12 11.54
N VAL A 244 -9.38 12.32 11.88
CA VAL A 244 -8.34 12.57 12.88
C VAL A 244 -8.92 13.43 13.99
N ARG A 245 -9.02 12.86 15.20
CA ARG A 245 -9.45 13.60 16.41
C ARG A 245 -8.25 14.01 17.26
N SER A 246 -7.22 13.16 17.32
CA SER A 246 -5.94 13.45 17.97
C SER A 246 -4.85 12.56 17.38
N ALA A 247 -3.59 12.71 17.79
CA ALA A 247 -2.50 11.85 17.34
C ALA A 247 -2.69 10.35 17.66
N SER A 248 -3.56 10.01 18.61
CA SER A 248 -3.84 8.64 19.03
C SER A 248 -5.31 8.21 18.91
N HIS A 249 -6.16 9.07 18.32
CA HIS A 249 -7.58 8.79 18.12
C HIS A 249 -8.01 9.12 16.70
N HIS A 250 -8.27 8.11 15.92
CA HIS A 250 -8.71 8.22 14.52
C HIS A 250 -10.01 7.44 14.29
N THR A 251 -10.68 7.76 13.18
CA THR A 251 -11.69 6.90 12.56
C THR A 251 -11.19 6.38 11.23
N TRP A 252 -11.64 5.20 10.84
CA TRP A 252 -11.22 4.56 9.60
C TRP A 252 -12.38 3.86 8.90
N THR A 253 -12.53 4.13 7.61
CA THR A 253 -13.53 3.50 6.74
C THR A 253 -13.07 3.55 5.28
N ALA A 254 -13.81 2.89 4.39
CA ALA A 254 -13.57 2.96 2.95
C ALA A 254 -14.85 2.69 2.17
N THR A 255 -14.79 3.01 0.87
CA THR A 255 -15.79 2.66 -0.13
C THR A 255 -15.13 1.90 -1.27
N LEU A 256 -15.91 1.07 -1.96
CA LEU A 256 -15.49 0.37 -3.18
C LEU A 256 -16.54 0.61 -4.26
N TRP A 257 -16.09 1.07 -5.41
CA TRP A 257 -16.88 1.30 -6.59
C TRP A 257 -16.55 0.27 -7.68
N GLU A 258 -17.57 -0.22 -8.37
CA GLU A 258 -17.47 -0.94 -9.64
C GLU A 258 -18.61 -0.48 -10.57
N PRO A 259 -18.62 -0.80 -11.88
CA PRO A 259 -19.62 -0.32 -12.83
C PRO A 259 -21.07 -0.54 -12.37
N ASP A 260 -21.36 -1.69 -11.78
CA ASP A 260 -22.70 -2.10 -11.38
C ASP A 260 -22.93 -2.06 -9.86
N GLY A 261 -21.98 -1.53 -9.07
CA GLY A 261 -22.06 -1.55 -7.61
C GLY A 261 -21.27 -0.45 -6.89
N PHE A 262 -21.76 -0.15 -5.68
CA PHE A 262 -21.05 0.74 -4.77
C PHE A 262 -21.25 0.26 -3.34
N TYR A 263 -20.14 -0.02 -2.66
CA TYR A 263 -20.10 -0.64 -1.35
C TYR A 263 -19.47 0.31 -0.34
N THR A 264 -19.97 0.26 0.89
CA THR A 264 -19.45 1.07 2.00
C THR A 264 -19.09 0.15 3.16
N ALA A 265 -17.92 0.34 3.74
CA ALA A 265 -17.52 -0.37 4.93
C ALA A 265 -17.99 0.35 6.20
N PRO A 266 -18.14 -0.36 7.32
CA PRO A 266 -18.37 0.26 8.62
C PRO A 266 -17.24 1.23 9.01
N VAL A 267 -17.56 2.16 9.93
CA VAL A 267 -16.57 3.08 10.50
C VAL A 267 -15.97 2.45 11.76
N TYR A 268 -14.66 2.25 11.77
CA TYR A 268 -13.93 1.78 12.94
C TYR A 268 -13.36 2.94 13.74
N GLU A 269 -13.59 2.95 15.04
CA GLU A 269 -12.89 3.83 15.99
C GLU A 269 -11.55 3.19 16.38
N ILE A 270 -10.47 3.95 16.25
CA ILE A 270 -9.11 3.52 16.55
C ILE A 270 -8.60 4.30 17.75
N LEU A 271 -8.67 3.66 18.92
CA LEU A 271 -8.26 4.25 20.20
C LEU A 271 -7.90 3.14 21.22
N PRO A 272 -6.68 3.14 21.78
CA PRO A 272 -5.54 3.98 21.40
C PRO A 272 -4.86 3.48 20.12
N MET A 273 -4.30 4.40 19.35
CA MET A 273 -3.44 4.05 18.22
C MET A 273 -2.01 3.76 18.69
N VAL A 274 -1.49 2.58 18.35
CA VAL A 274 -0.11 2.17 18.65
C VAL A 274 0.84 2.66 17.56
N ASP A 275 0.53 2.36 16.28
CA ASP A 275 1.33 2.80 15.13
C ASP A 275 0.45 2.88 13.88
N ARG A 276 0.51 4.01 13.17
CA ARG A 276 -0.29 4.23 11.96
C ARG A 276 0.43 3.86 10.66
N MET A 277 1.75 3.60 10.73
CA MET A 277 2.52 3.27 9.53
C MET A 277 2.07 1.91 9.00
N GLY A 278 1.94 1.81 7.68
CA GLY A 278 1.47 0.59 7.03
C GLY A 278 -0.05 0.33 7.08
N ALA A 279 -0.86 1.22 7.66
CA ALA A 279 -2.31 1.01 7.72
C ALA A 279 -2.98 1.05 6.33
N GLY A 280 -2.55 1.95 5.43
CA GLY A 280 -2.97 1.95 4.02
C GLY A 280 -2.55 0.68 3.30
N ASP A 281 -1.34 0.22 3.55
CA ASP A 281 -0.80 -1.00 2.96
C ASP A 281 -1.56 -2.24 3.45
N ALA A 282 -1.94 -2.27 4.74
CA ALA A 282 -2.80 -3.31 5.31
C ALA A 282 -4.21 -3.32 4.69
N PHE A 283 -4.78 -2.14 4.38
CA PHE A 283 -6.02 -2.03 3.62
C PHE A 283 -5.85 -2.63 2.21
N THR A 284 -4.80 -2.23 1.52
CA THR A 284 -4.49 -2.71 0.17
C THR A 284 -4.31 -4.23 0.13
N ALA A 285 -3.52 -4.77 1.07
CA ALA A 285 -3.35 -6.22 1.21
C ALA A 285 -4.69 -6.92 1.49
N GLY A 286 -5.49 -6.37 2.41
CA GLY A 286 -6.82 -6.90 2.74
C GLY A 286 -7.78 -6.88 1.55
N LEU A 287 -7.74 -5.83 0.73
CA LEU A 287 -8.55 -5.73 -0.48
C LEU A 287 -8.13 -6.77 -1.53
N ILE A 288 -6.83 -6.91 -1.80
CA ILE A 288 -6.30 -7.92 -2.73
C ILE A 288 -6.67 -9.34 -2.24
N TYR A 289 -6.46 -9.63 -0.94
CA TYR A 289 -6.85 -10.90 -0.33
C TYR A 289 -8.34 -11.16 -0.50
N GLY A 290 -9.18 -10.18 -0.12
CA GLY A 290 -10.64 -10.31 -0.17
C GLY A 290 -11.17 -10.53 -1.58
N LEU A 291 -10.68 -9.76 -2.56
CA LEU A 291 -11.07 -9.90 -3.96
C LEU A 291 -10.71 -11.28 -4.55
N ARG A 292 -9.60 -11.87 -4.10
CA ARG A 292 -9.14 -13.19 -4.53
C ARG A 292 -9.83 -14.33 -3.79
N THR A 293 -10.21 -14.12 -2.53
CA THR A 293 -10.75 -15.18 -1.67
C THR A 293 -12.27 -15.26 -1.70
N PHE A 294 -12.94 -14.10 -1.73
CA PHE A 294 -14.40 -14.02 -1.63
C PHE A 294 -15.10 -13.85 -3.00
N GLY A 295 -14.33 -13.80 -4.07
CA GLY A 295 -14.85 -13.72 -5.44
C GLY A 295 -15.75 -12.50 -5.67
N GLU A 296 -17.02 -12.72 -5.99
CA GLU A 296 -18.00 -11.66 -6.30
C GLU A 296 -18.54 -10.93 -5.05
N ASP A 297 -18.26 -11.43 -3.83
CA ASP A 297 -18.69 -10.75 -2.59
C ASP A 297 -17.81 -9.53 -2.29
N ARG A 298 -18.05 -8.46 -3.04
CA ARG A 298 -17.33 -7.18 -2.95
C ARG A 298 -17.50 -6.51 -1.59
N GLN A 299 -18.67 -6.63 -1.00
CA GLN A 299 -18.94 -6.08 0.34
C GLN A 299 -18.04 -6.74 1.38
N ARG A 300 -17.95 -8.07 1.37
CA ARG A 300 -17.09 -8.81 2.28
C ARG A 300 -15.60 -8.50 2.06
N ALA A 301 -15.18 -8.38 0.80
CA ALA A 301 -13.80 -8.01 0.47
C ALA A 301 -13.42 -6.63 1.02
N LEU A 302 -14.32 -5.64 0.90
CA LEU A 302 -14.14 -4.29 1.45
C LEU A 302 -14.13 -4.30 2.98
N GLU A 303 -15.06 -4.98 3.63
CA GLU A 303 -15.13 -5.10 5.09
C GLU A 303 -13.86 -5.74 5.66
N PHE A 304 -13.35 -6.80 5.01
CA PHE A 304 -12.09 -7.44 5.40
C PHE A 304 -10.91 -6.46 5.30
N ALA A 305 -10.81 -5.70 4.22
CA ALA A 305 -9.75 -4.72 4.02
C ALA A 305 -9.75 -3.63 5.10
N VAL A 306 -10.93 -3.11 5.45
CA VAL A 306 -11.05 -2.07 6.49
C VAL A 306 -10.76 -2.63 7.87
N ALA A 307 -11.23 -3.84 8.20
CA ALA A 307 -10.96 -4.50 9.48
C ALA A 307 -9.46 -4.81 9.66
N ALA A 308 -8.81 -5.34 8.63
CA ALA A 308 -7.37 -5.61 8.62
C ALA A 308 -6.54 -4.33 8.85
N SER A 309 -6.92 -3.25 8.17
CA SER A 309 -6.30 -1.95 8.34
C SER A 309 -6.56 -1.35 9.74
N SER A 310 -7.77 -1.50 10.27
CA SER A 310 -8.10 -1.07 11.63
C SER A 310 -7.21 -1.77 12.66
N LEU A 311 -7.09 -3.09 12.58
CA LEU A 311 -6.24 -3.89 13.46
C LEU A 311 -4.75 -3.52 13.35
N LYS A 312 -4.26 -3.17 12.14
CA LYS A 312 -2.88 -2.73 11.95
C LYS A 312 -2.51 -1.56 12.85
N HIS A 313 -3.42 -0.66 13.14
CA HIS A 313 -3.14 0.46 14.04
C HIS A 313 -2.80 0.05 15.49
N SER A 314 -3.11 -1.18 15.88
CA SER A 314 -2.75 -1.77 17.18
C SER A 314 -1.37 -2.47 17.19
N VAL A 315 -0.74 -2.62 16.03
CA VAL A 315 0.54 -3.33 15.84
C VAL A 315 1.66 -2.32 15.59
N TRP A 316 2.77 -2.47 16.32
CA TRP A 316 3.96 -1.67 16.10
C TRP A 316 4.71 -2.08 14.83
N GLY A 317 5.33 -1.10 14.16
CA GLY A 317 6.05 -1.31 12.91
C GLY A 317 5.14 -1.15 11.68
N ASP A 318 5.70 -1.33 10.48
CA ASP A 318 4.99 -1.07 9.23
C ASP A 318 4.18 -2.27 8.73
N VAL A 319 4.68 -3.48 8.99
CA VAL A 319 4.06 -4.73 8.54
C VAL A 319 2.83 -5.06 9.39
N ASN A 320 1.76 -5.43 8.73
CA ASN A 320 0.57 -5.96 9.39
C ASN A 320 0.82 -7.41 9.85
N GLN A 321 0.84 -7.64 11.16
CA GLN A 321 1.08 -8.95 11.77
C GLN A 321 -0.19 -9.55 12.39
N VAL A 322 -1.34 -9.26 11.80
CA VAL A 322 -2.63 -9.83 12.22
C VAL A 322 -3.02 -11.00 11.33
N SER A 323 -3.55 -12.04 11.93
CA SER A 323 -4.06 -13.23 11.23
C SER A 323 -5.42 -12.98 10.58
N VAL A 324 -5.77 -13.81 9.59
CA VAL A 324 -7.12 -13.81 8.99
C VAL A 324 -8.21 -14.03 10.04
N ALA A 325 -7.98 -14.92 11.03
CA ALA A 325 -8.94 -15.21 12.08
C ALA A 325 -9.22 -13.98 12.98
N GLU A 326 -8.20 -13.17 13.29
CA GLU A 326 -8.38 -11.92 14.05
C GLU A 326 -9.18 -10.90 13.24
N VAL A 327 -8.91 -10.77 11.95
CA VAL A 327 -9.67 -9.88 11.06
C VAL A 327 -11.14 -10.29 11.00
N GLU A 328 -11.42 -11.58 10.79
CA GLU A 328 -12.80 -12.10 10.75
C GLU A 328 -13.52 -11.95 12.10
N ALA A 329 -12.82 -12.09 13.21
CA ALA A 329 -13.41 -11.88 14.55
C ALA A 329 -13.85 -10.42 14.73
N VAL A 330 -13.04 -9.46 14.31
CA VAL A 330 -13.38 -8.03 14.36
C VAL A 330 -14.58 -7.71 13.48
N MET A 331 -14.64 -8.27 12.26
CA MET A 331 -15.77 -8.10 11.35
C MET A 331 -17.08 -8.60 11.98
N LYS A 332 -17.06 -9.77 12.65
CA LYS A 332 -18.23 -10.35 13.34
C LYS A 332 -18.70 -9.49 14.50
N ASN A 333 -17.78 -9.03 15.34
CA ASN A 333 -18.09 -8.21 16.52
C ASN A 333 -18.70 -6.87 16.14
N HIS A 334 -18.24 -6.25 15.04
CA HIS A 334 -18.78 -4.98 14.58
C HIS A 334 -20.23 -5.13 14.11
N LYS A 335 -20.58 -6.19 13.39
CA LYS A 335 -21.96 -6.49 12.95
C LYS A 335 -22.90 -6.75 14.14
N GLY A 336 -22.42 -7.37 15.23
CA GLY A 336 -23.19 -7.61 16.45
C GLY A 336 -23.59 -6.34 17.21
N HIS A 337 -22.77 -5.29 17.15
CA HIS A 337 -23.06 -4.01 17.81
C HIS A 337 -24.06 -3.14 17.04
N GLU A 338 -24.17 -3.24 15.72
CA GLU A 338 -25.19 -2.55 14.94
C GLU A 338 -26.58 -3.17 15.10
N GLY A 339 -26.66 -4.49 15.30
CA GLY A 339 -27.91 -5.21 15.51
C GLY A 339 -28.61 -4.94 16.87
N HIS A 340 -27.94 -4.30 17.82
CA HIS A 340 -28.49 -3.96 19.14
C HIS A 340 -28.90 -2.48 19.28
N LYS A 341 -28.76 -1.68 18.24
CA LYS A 341 -29.16 -0.26 18.20
C LYS A 341 -30.41 0.01 17.34
N GLY A 342 -31.12 -1.04 16.94
CA GLY A 342 -32.39 -0.97 16.22
C GLY A 342 -33.58 -1.10 17.13
#